data_faad26c334c0346fb81eaa17404dc552
#
_entry.id   faad26c334c0346fb81eaa17404dc552
#
_cell.length_a   1.000
_cell.length_b   1.000
_cell.length_c   1.000
_cell.angle_alpha   90.00
_cell.angle_beta   90.00
_cell.angle_gamma   90.00
#
_symmetry.space_group_name_H-M   'P 1'
#
loop_
_entity.id
_entity.type
_entity.pdbx_description
1 polymer ?
#
loop_
_entity_poly.entity_id
_entity_poly.type
_entity_poly.pdbx_seq_one_letter_code
_entity_poly.pdbx_strand_id
1 'polypeptide(L)'
;MTTNNPNPQPQYAPPAPEQKRNWFARHKILTVILAIVVLGVLIRLVVGGSSETPTAPAPAGSSASEAAAPAAPAEPTQPGIGVPVRDGKFEFVVTAIAPPVATVGSEYLTQTAQGEFVQVTISVRNIGDRAQSLDASSQKLLDADGKQYSVDSLATAYLDEGIGYEQINPGNALDTTVVFDVPVGTVPAEIELHDSAFSGGTTVALR
;
A
#
# COMPACT_ATOMS: atom_id res chain seq x y z
N MET A 1 67.10 -17.52 41.16
CA MET A 1 67.22 -16.68 39.94
C MET A 1 65.99 -16.94 39.12
N THR A 2 65.02 -16.06 39.26
CA THR A 2 63.71 -16.11 38.55
C THR A 2 63.78 -15.18 37.36
N THR A 3 63.82 -15.72 36.16
CA THR A 3 63.83 -14.96 34.92
C THR A 3 62.38 -14.49 34.61
N ASN A 4 62.16 -13.19 34.77
CA ASN A 4 60.94 -12.51 34.41
C ASN A 4 60.92 -12.33 32.88
N ASN A 5 60.07 -13.08 32.18
CA ASN A 5 59.84 -12.93 30.71
C ASN A 5 58.66 -11.99 30.47
N PRO A 6 58.87 -10.76 29.97
CA PRO A 6 57.77 -9.86 29.66
C PRO A 6 57.08 -10.34 28.39
N ASN A 7 55.81 -10.70 28.54
CA ASN A 7 54.87 -11.04 27.44
C ASN A 7 54.75 -9.83 26.50
N PRO A 8 55.03 -9.98 25.17
CA PRO A 8 54.86 -8.86 24.22
C PRO A 8 53.39 -8.51 24.05
N GLN A 9 53.06 -7.26 24.32
CA GLN A 9 51.71 -6.70 24.07
C GLN A 9 51.42 -6.70 22.56
N PRO A 10 50.22 -7.10 22.13
CA PRO A 10 49.83 -7.00 20.71
C PRO A 10 49.77 -5.54 20.31
N GLN A 11 50.58 -5.13 19.33
CA GLN A 11 50.51 -3.83 18.69
C GLN A 11 49.24 -3.75 17.81
N TYR A 12 48.27 -2.97 18.24
CA TYR A 12 47.12 -2.61 17.41
C TYR A 12 47.58 -1.69 16.28
N ALA A 13 47.46 -2.15 15.04
CA ALA A 13 47.64 -1.28 13.88
C ALA A 13 46.45 -0.27 13.80
N PRO A 14 46.73 1.00 13.47
CA PRO A 14 45.67 1.98 13.33
C PRO A 14 44.70 1.56 12.21
N PRO A 15 43.39 1.77 12.38
CA PRO A 15 42.38 1.45 11.35
C PRO A 15 42.69 2.22 10.06
N ALA A 16 42.58 1.52 8.93
CA ALA A 16 42.73 2.13 7.60
C ALA A 16 41.69 3.22 7.39
N PRO A 17 42.05 4.32 6.70
CA PRO A 17 41.10 5.41 6.46
C PRO A 17 39.89 4.93 5.65
N GLU A 18 38.67 5.15 6.17
CA GLU A 18 37.42 4.85 5.49
C GLU A 18 37.32 5.69 4.22
N GLN A 19 37.33 5.05 3.05
CA GLN A 19 37.03 5.69 1.79
C GLN A 19 35.56 6.12 1.76
N LYS A 20 35.29 7.41 1.87
CA LYS A 20 33.94 7.98 1.70
C LYS A 20 33.46 7.70 0.29
N ARG A 21 32.67 6.66 0.10
CA ARG A 21 31.98 6.37 -1.16
C ARG A 21 31.00 7.47 -1.45
N ASN A 22 31.12 8.11 -2.61
CA ASN A 22 30.24 9.17 -3.09
C ASN A 22 28.77 8.67 -3.08
N TRP A 23 27.86 9.51 -2.59
CA TRP A 23 26.43 9.24 -2.50
C TRP A 23 25.83 8.74 -3.83
N PHE A 24 26.27 9.32 -4.96
CA PHE A 24 25.88 8.91 -6.32
C PHE A 24 26.27 7.46 -6.67
N ALA A 25 27.36 6.94 -6.13
CA ALA A 25 27.77 5.55 -6.35
C ALA A 25 26.89 4.53 -5.61
N ARG A 26 26.17 4.98 -4.56
CA ARG A 26 25.21 4.14 -3.81
C ARG A 26 23.82 4.12 -4.45
N HIS A 27 23.46 5.17 -5.21
CA HIS A 27 22.13 5.34 -5.77
C HIS A 27 22.16 5.39 -7.30
N LYS A 28 22.83 4.42 -7.93
CA LYS A 28 22.96 4.33 -9.40
C LYS A 28 21.60 4.38 -10.12
N ILE A 29 20.59 3.71 -9.57
CA ILE A 29 19.23 3.69 -10.14
C ILE A 29 18.59 5.08 -10.06
N LEU A 30 18.71 5.77 -8.93
CA LEU A 30 18.16 7.11 -8.73
C LEU A 30 18.83 8.15 -9.66
N THR A 31 20.13 8.02 -9.88
CA THR A 31 20.89 8.90 -10.80
C THR A 31 20.45 8.68 -12.25
N VAL A 32 20.19 7.43 -12.67
CA VAL A 32 19.69 7.11 -14.01
C VAL A 32 18.27 7.66 -14.22
N ILE A 33 17.38 7.50 -13.23
CA ILE A 33 16.01 8.04 -13.30
C ILE A 33 16.04 9.57 -13.41
N LEU A 34 16.86 10.25 -12.61
CA LEU A 34 17.00 11.70 -12.67
C LEU A 34 17.50 12.18 -14.05
N ALA A 35 18.45 11.46 -14.64
CA ALA A 35 18.96 11.77 -15.98
C ALA A 35 17.88 11.61 -17.06
N ILE A 36 17.04 10.57 -16.98
CA ILE A 36 15.92 10.34 -17.91
C ILE A 36 14.85 11.43 -17.79
N VAL A 37 14.51 11.85 -16.57
CA VAL A 37 13.53 12.93 -16.33
C VAL A 37 14.03 14.25 -16.91
N VAL A 38 15.30 14.61 -16.68
CA VAL A 38 15.91 15.84 -17.22
C VAL A 38 15.93 15.81 -18.76
N LEU A 39 16.27 14.66 -19.35
CA LEU A 39 16.26 14.47 -20.80
C LEU A 39 14.85 14.58 -21.38
N GLY A 40 13.84 14.02 -20.72
CA GLY A 40 12.42 14.10 -21.12
C GLY A 40 11.87 15.53 -21.10
N VAL A 41 12.25 16.34 -20.09
CA VAL A 41 11.87 17.75 -20.00
C VAL A 41 12.54 18.56 -21.12
N LEU A 42 13.81 18.30 -21.44
CA LEU A 42 14.53 18.97 -22.54
C LEU A 42 13.92 18.63 -23.91
N ILE A 43 13.49 17.40 -24.13
CA ILE A 43 12.83 17.00 -25.40
C ILE A 43 11.47 17.71 -25.56
N ARG A 44 10.71 17.91 -24.48
CA ARG A 44 9.43 18.64 -24.51
C ARG A 44 9.59 20.15 -24.83
N LEU A 45 10.73 20.74 -24.49
CA LEU A 45 11.03 22.15 -24.79
C LEU A 45 11.48 22.38 -26.24
N VAL A 46 11.94 21.34 -26.95
CA VAL A 46 12.44 21.43 -28.32
C VAL A 46 11.37 21.05 -29.38
N VAL A 47 10.34 20.29 -29.00
CA VAL A 47 9.26 19.83 -29.91
C VAL A 47 7.91 20.51 -29.53
N GLY A 48 7.94 21.81 -29.33
CA GLY A 48 6.74 22.62 -29.20
C GLY A 48 6.41 23.31 -30.52
N GLY A 49 5.49 22.74 -31.31
CA GLY A 49 5.04 23.42 -32.53
C GLY A 49 3.99 22.62 -33.31
N SER A 50 2.81 23.25 -33.40
CA SER A 50 1.81 23.17 -34.49
C SER A 50 0.66 22.20 -34.35
N SER A 51 -0.44 22.80 -33.99
CA SER A 51 -1.82 22.38 -34.26
C SER A 51 -2.10 22.44 -35.78
N GLU A 52 -2.69 21.40 -36.34
CA GLU A 52 -3.47 21.53 -37.55
C GLU A 52 -4.73 20.65 -37.47
N THR A 53 -5.85 21.32 -37.56
CA THR A 53 -7.22 20.80 -37.73
C THR A 53 -7.47 20.54 -39.22
N PRO A 54 -8.06 19.46 -39.64
CA PRO A 54 -8.79 19.43 -40.88
C PRO A 54 -10.29 19.28 -40.65
N THR A 55 -10.96 20.19 -41.29
CA THR A 55 -12.38 20.38 -41.57
C THR A 55 -13.06 19.18 -42.26
N ALA A 56 -14.36 19.00 -41.93
CA ALA A 56 -15.30 18.02 -42.46
C ALA A 56 -15.55 18.13 -43.98
N PRO A 57 -16.25 17.12 -44.59
CA PRO A 57 -17.64 17.33 -44.90
C PRO A 57 -18.57 16.15 -44.61
N ALA A 58 -19.80 16.49 -44.24
CA ALA A 58 -20.94 15.58 -44.19
C ALA A 58 -21.48 15.28 -45.61
N PRO A 59 -22.20 14.16 -45.78
CA PRO A 59 -23.59 14.36 -46.13
C PRO A 59 -24.59 13.45 -45.38
N ALA A 60 -25.82 13.92 -45.44
CA ALA A 60 -27.04 13.48 -44.83
C ALA A 60 -27.51 12.07 -45.22
N GLY A 61 -28.23 11.44 -44.29
CA GLY A 61 -29.01 10.23 -44.49
C GLY A 61 -29.88 9.95 -43.27
N SER A 62 -31.13 10.38 -43.31
CA SER A 62 -32.18 10.10 -42.32
C SER A 62 -32.45 8.62 -42.15
N SER A 63 -32.60 8.17 -40.91
CA SER A 63 -33.58 7.16 -40.51
C SER A 63 -33.79 7.29 -39.00
N ALA A 64 -35.04 7.63 -38.67
CA ALA A 64 -35.56 7.64 -37.31
C ALA A 64 -35.53 6.24 -36.73
N SER A 65 -34.92 6.09 -35.58
CA SER A 65 -35.16 4.98 -34.66
C SER A 65 -35.33 5.60 -33.25
N GLU A 66 -36.49 5.29 -32.74
CA GLU A 66 -37.08 5.60 -31.46
C GLU A 66 -36.03 5.75 -30.31
N ALA A 67 -36.04 6.90 -29.70
CA ALA A 67 -35.16 7.29 -28.61
C ALA A 67 -35.50 6.49 -27.35
N ALA A 68 -34.66 5.48 -27.03
CA ALA A 68 -34.47 5.12 -25.65
C ALA A 68 -33.70 6.28 -24.96
N ALA A 69 -34.31 6.86 -23.92
CA ALA A 69 -33.69 7.90 -23.12
C ALA A 69 -32.27 7.44 -22.66
N PRO A 70 -31.25 8.30 -22.76
CA PRO A 70 -29.96 7.97 -22.21
C PRO A 70 -30.13 7.78 -20.70
N ALA A 71 -29.84 6.54 -20.22
CA ALA A 71 -29.62 6.35 -18.80
C ALA A 71 -28.49 7.32 -18.40
N ALA A 72 -28.77 8.14 -17.38
CA ALA A 72 -27.74 8.99 -16.78
C ALA A 72 -26.51 8.15 -16.53
N PRO A 73 -25.27 8.64 -16.77
CA PRO A 73 -24.07 7.95 -16.41
C PRO A 73 -24.19 7.60 -14.92
N ALA A 74 -24.24 6.29 -14.60
CA ALA A 74 -24.12 5.86 -13.22
C ALA A 74 -22.77 6.42 -12.72
N GLU A 75 -22.82 7.24 -11.69
CA GLU A 75 -21.59 7.63 -10.98
C GLU A 75 -20.85 6.35 -10.65
N PRO A 76 -19.50 6.30 -10.78
CA PRO A 76 -18.75 5.10 -10.48
C PRO A 76 -19.02 4.75 -9.02
N THR A 77 -19.87 3.77 -8.80
CA THR A 77 -20.21 3.28 -7.45
C THR A 77 -18.94 2.68 -6.90
N GLN A 78 -18.39 3.27 -5.83
CA GLN A 78 -17.20 2.75 -5.14
C GLN A 78 -17.47 1.31 -4.70
N PRO A 79 -16.52 0.38 -4.90
CA PRO A 79 -16.69 -1.01 -4.47
C PRO A 79 -16.92 -1.07 -2.96
N GLY A 80 -17.90 -1.84 -2.53
CA GLY A 80 -18.25 -2.05 -1.14
C GLY A 80 -17.75 -3.39 -0.60
N ILE A 81 -18.16 -3.72 0.63
CA ILE A 81 -17.88 -5.01 1.28
C ILE A 81 -18.34 -6.15 0.39
N GLY A 82 -17.52 -7.22 0.28
CA GLY A 82 -17.75 -8.38 -0.56
C GLY A 82 -17.36 -8.22 -2.02
N VAL A 83 -16.99 -7.03 -2.48
CA VAL A 83 -16.58 -6.77 -3.86
C VAL A 83 -15.06 -6.92 -3.99
N PRO A 84 -14.56 -7.77 -4.92
CA PRO A 84 -13.13 -7.90 -5.16
C PRO A 84 -12.55 -6.62 -5.76
N VAL A 85 -11.42 -6.16 -5.20
CA VAL A 85 -10.61 -5.04 -5.70
C VAL A 85 -9.17 -5.47 -5.86
N ARG A 86 -8.37 -4.75 -6.64
CA ARG A 86 -6.98 -5.15 -6.93
C ARG A 86 -6.03 -3.99 -6.76
N ASP A 87 -4.90 -4.29 -6.14
CA ASP A 87 -3.72 -3.44 -6.12
C ASP A 87 -2.47 -4.30 -6.28
N GLY A 88 -1.64 -3.97 -7.26
CA GLY A 88 -0.42 -4.69 -7.57
C GLY A 88 -0.62 -6.20 -7.80
N LYS A 89 -0.07 -7.00 -6.90
CA LYS A 89 -0.06 -8.47 -6.96
C LYS A 89 -1.19 -9.12 -6.18
N PHE A 90 -2.01 -8.33 -5.51
CA PHE A 90 -3.08 -8.85 -4.67
C PHE A 90 -4.46 -8.46 -5.18
N GLU A 91 -5.39 -9.38 -5.01
CA GLU A 91 -6.83 -9.17 -5.03
C GLU A 91 -7.33 -9.22 -3.59
N PHE A 92 -8.05 -8.19 -3.19
CA PHE A 92 -8.59 -8.02 -1.85
C PHE A 92 -10.11 -8.11 -1.88
N VAL A 93 -10.68 -8.72 -0.85
CA VAL A 93 -12.11 -8.66 -0.57
C VAL A 93 -12.27 -8.30 0.90
N VAL A 94 -12.87 -7.15 1.19
CA VAL A 94 -13.30 -6.84 2.56
C VAL A 94 -14.49 -7.75 2.87
N THR A 95 -14.37 -8.61 3.85
CA THR A 95 -15.42 -9.61 4.18
C THR A 95 -16.28 -9.16 5.34
N ALA A 96 -15.72 -8.42 6.31
CA ALA A 96 -16.48 -7.93 7.46
C ALA A 96 -15.80 -6.71 8.10
N ILE A 97 -16.61 -5.94 8.82
CA ILE A 97 -16.19 -4.97 9.82
C ILE A 97 -16.89 -5.32 11.14
N ALA A 98 -16.11 -5.45 12.21
CA ALA A 98 -16.66 -5.77 13.52
C ALA A 98 -17.05 -4.49 14.29
N PRO A 99 -18.02 -4.58 15.22
CA PRO A 99 -18.28 -3.49 16.15
C PRO A 99 -17.02 -3.08 16.91
N PRO A 100 -16.81 -1.77 17.20
CA PRO A 100 -15.66 -1.31 17.93
C PRO A 100 -15.56 -1.91 19.34
N VAL A 101 -14.32 -2.18 19.78
CA VAL A 101 -14.04 -2.72 21.13
C VAL A 101 -12.89 -1.96 21.79
N ALA A 102 -12.87 -1.95 23.14
CA ALA A 102 -11.80 -1.30 23.88
C ALA A 102 -10.50 -2.12 23.95
N THR A 103 -10.60 -3.45 23.78
CA THR A 103 -9.47 -4.38 23.92
C THR A 103 -9.54 -5.48 22.86
N VAL A 104 -8.38 -5.93 22.41
CA VAL A 104 -8.21 -7.11 21.53
C VAL A 104 -7.16 -8.03 22.09
N GLY A 105 -7.15 -9.29 21.60
CA GLY A 105 -6.17 -10.30 21.96
C GLY A 105 -6.77 -11.48 22.72
N SER A 106 -5.90 -12.25 23.38
CA SER A 106 -6.22 -13.47 24.10
C SER A 106 -6.14 -13.25 25.63
N GLU A 107 -6.40 -14.31 26.41
CA GLU A 107 -6.26 -14.29 27.87
C GLU A 107 -4.85 -13.89 28.34
N TYR A 108 -3.82 -14.18 27.56
CA TYR A 108 -2.42 -13.95 27.91
C TYR A 108 -1.78 -12.74 27.23
N LEU A 109 -2.33 -12.29 26.11
CA LEU A 109 -1.82 -11.18 25.31
C LEU A 109 -2.97 -10.27 24.93
N THR A 110 -3.11 -9.17 25.67
CA THR A 110 -4.19 -8.21 25.49
C THR A 110 -3.62 -6.83 25.16
N GLN A 111 -4.16 -6.18 24.15
CA GLN A 111 -3.89 -4.78 23.79
C GLN A 111 -5.14 -3.94 24.10
N THR A 112 -4.93 -2.80 24.75
CA THR A 112 -6.00 -1.82 25.05
C THR A 112 -5.83 -0.62 24.13
N ALA A 113 -6.91 -0.19 23.50
CA ALA A 113 -6.94 0.98 22.64
C ALA A 113 -6.70 2.28 23.43
N GLN A 114 -6.16 3.30 22.77
CA GLN A 114 -6.17 4.66 23.28
C GLN A 114 -7.59 5.25 23.20
N GLY A 115 -8.33 4.89 22.15
CA GLY A 115 -9.75 5.18 21.95
C GLY A 115 -10.58 3.90 21.89
N GLU A 116 -10.78 3.39 20.69
CA GLU A 116 -11.45 2.10 20.44
C GLU A 116 -10.83 1.41 19.21
N PHE A 117 -10.82 0.09 19.21
CA PHE A 117 -10.35 -0.69 18.08
C PHE A 117 -11.47 -0.96 17.08
N VAL A 118 -11.23 -0.57 15.83
CA VAL A 118 -12.01 -1.00 14.67
C VAL A 118 -11.26 -2.16 14.01
N GLN A 119 -11.97 -3.26 13.77
CA GLN A 119 -11.42 -4.49 13.19
C GLN A 119 -12.05 -4.70 11.81
N VAL A 120 -11.22 -4.84 10.78
CA VAL A 120 -11.66 -5.11 9.40
C VAL A 120 -11.05 -6.42 8.92
N THR A 121 -11.91 -7.38 8.58
CA THR A 121 -11.48 -8.68 8.04
C THR A 121 -11.41 -8.59 6.52
N ILE A 122 -10.29 -9.03 5.96
CA ILE A 122 -10.01 -9.02 4.53
C ILE A 122 -9.54 -10.41 4.08
N SER A 123 -10.02 -10.84 2.92
CA SER A 123 -9.45 -11.99 2.19
C SER A 123 -8.48 -11.45 1.16
N VAL A 124 -7.25 -11.94 1.17
CA VAL A 124 -6.16 -11.49 0.31
C VAL A 124 -5.70 -12.63 -0.57
N ARG A 125 -5.88 -12.52 -1.88
CA ARG A 125 -5.42 -13.51 -2.86
C ARG A 125 -4.20 -13.01 -3.61
N ASN A 126 -3.16 -13.83 -3.71
CA ASN A 126 -2.04 -13.56 -4.59
C ASN A 126 -2.42 -13.87 -6.04
N ILE A 127 -2.55 -12.84 -6.88
CA ILE A 127 -2.84 -12.93 -8.31
C ILE A 127 -1.58 -12.78 -9.18
N GLY A 128 -0.40 -12.70 -8.54
CA GLY A 128 0.90 -12.68 -9.21
C GLY A 128 1.42 -14.08 -9.53
N ASP A 129 2.65 -14.12 -10.02
CA ASP A 129 3.35 -15.34 -10.49
C ASP A 129 4.38 -15.90 -9.48
N ARG A 130 4.55 -15.25 -8.33
CA ARG A 130 5.50 -15.62 -7.27
C ARG A 130 4.85 -15.51 -5.92
N ALA A 131 5.38 -16.26 -4.93
CA ALA A 131 4.99 -16.11 -3.53
C ALA A 131 5.24 -14.68 -3.05
N GLN A 132 4.28 -14.10 -2.34
CA GLN A 132 4.29 -12.73 -1.83
C GLN A 132 3.84 -12.72 -0.37
N SER A 133 4.41 -11.82 0.43
CA SER A 133 3.90 -11.54 1.78
C SER A 133 3.09 -10.26 1.77
N LEU A 134 1.95 -10.27 2.46
CA LEU A 134 1.16 -9.08 2.69
C LEU A 134 1.83 -8.22 3.77
N ASP A 135 1.98 -6.93 3.49
CA ASP A 135 2.29 -5.93 4.52
C ASP A 135 0.99 -5.37 5.10
N ALA A 136 0.52 -5.96 6.20
CA ALA A 136 -0.70 -5.52 6.86
C ALA A 136 -0.63 -4.07 7.34
N SER A 137 0.56 -3.56 7.67
CA SER A 137 0.76 -2.19 8.18
C SER A 137 0.56 -1.10 7.12
N SER A 138 0.55 -1.47 5.85
CA SER A 138 0.33 -0.54 4.73
C SER A 138 -1.14 -0.16 4.54
N GLN A 139 -2.09 -0.88 5.17
CA GLN A 139 -3.52 -0.61 5.04
C GLN A 139 -3.92 0.63 5.83
N LYS A 140 -4.97 1.33 5.39
CA LYS A 140 -5.41 2.58 6.01
C LYS A 140 -6.93 2.62 6.13
N LEU A 141 -7.42 3.08 7.28
CA LEU A 141 -8.84 3.34 7.50
C LEU A 141 -9.12 4.83 7.33
N LEU A 142 -10.21 5.18 6.67
CA LEU A 142 -10.70 6.54 6.55
C LEU A 142 -12.07 6.66 7.22
N ASP A 143 -12.27 7.75 7.94
CA ASP A 143 -13.59 8.08 8.51
C ASP A 143 -14.42 8.95 7.54
N ALA A 144 -15.64 9.25 7.96
CA ALA A 144 -16.55 10.08 7.18
C ALA A 144 -16.09 11.53 6.97
N ASP A 145 -15.15 12.00 7.80
CA ASP A 145 -14.53 13.33 7.69
C ASP A 145 -13.27 13.30 6.82
N GLY A 146 -12.87 12.12 6.30
CA GLY A 146 -11.67 11.92 5.50
C GLY A 146 -10.37 11.85 6.31
N LYS A 147 -10.45 11.70 7.65
CA LYS A 147 -9.28 11.46 8.47
C LYS A 147 -8.78 10.04 8.27
N GLN A 148 -7.47 9.88 8.22
CA GLN A 148 -6.80 8.62 7.94
C GLN A 148 -6.18 8.05 9.22
N TYR A 149 -6.38 6.75 9.44
CA TYR A 149 -5.84 5.99 10.56
C TYR A 149 -4.96 4.85 10.04
N SER A 150 -3.83 4.64 10.69
CA SER A 150 -2.91 3.55 10.40
C SER A 150 -3.27 2.31 11.19
N VAL A 151 -2.87 1.15 10.68
CA VAL A 151 -2.99 -0.13 11.39
C VAL A 151 -2.20 -0.10 12.70
N ASP A 152 -2.82 -0.52 13.80
CA ASP A 152 -2.12 -0.91 15.02
C ASP A 152 -1.55 -2.32 14.82
N SER A 153 -0.26 -2.36 14.50
CA SER A 153 0.42 -3.62 14.20
C SER A 153 0.49 -4.56 15.41
N LEU A 154 0.55 -4.01 16.64
CA LEU A 154 0.60 -4.82 17.85
C LEU A 154 -0.77 -5.43 18.15
N ALA A 155 -1.82 -4.63 18.07
CA ALA A 155 -3.20 -5.10 18.21
C ALA A 155 -3.56 -6.15 17.15
N THR A 156 -3.15 -5.92 15.89
CA THR A 156 -3.31 -6.88 14.79
C THR A 156 -2.60 -8.20 15.08
N ALA A 157 -1.35 -8.15 15.55
CA ALA A 157 -0.58 -9.35 15.86
C ALA A 157 -1.16 -10.14 17.06
N TYR A 158 -1.81 -9.46 18.03
CA TYR A 158 -2.43 -10.12 19.18
C TYR A 158 -3.78 -10.73 18.85
N LEU A 159 -4.48 -10.21 17.85
CA LEU A 159 -5.76 -10.74 17.41
C LEU A 159 -5.59 -11.96 16.50
N ASP A 160 -4.56 -11.96 15.67
CA ASP A 160 -4.36 -12.96 14.64
C ASP A 160 -2.93 -13.53 14.72
N GLU A 161 -2.82 -14.71 15.36
CA GLU A 161 -1.55 -15.39 15.60
C GLU A 161 -0.94 -15.86 14.27
N GLY A 162 -0.19 -15.03 13.59
CA GLY A 162 0.57 -15.45 12.41
C GLY A 162 0.64 -14.45 11.26
N ILE A 163 -0.06 -13.35 11.33
CA ILE A 163 0.00 -12.35 10.27
C ILE A 163 1.20 -11.43 10.42
N GLY A 164 2.01 -11.44 9.43
CA GLY A 164 3.15 -10.54 9.31
C GLY A 164 4.25 -11.12 8.45
N TYR A 165 4.29 -12.45 8.30
CA TYR A 165 5.38 -13.12 7.58
C TYR A 165 4.93 -14.30 6.72
N GLU A 166 3.63 -14.61 6.65
CA GLU A 166 3.15 -15.72 5.86
C GLU A 166 3.19 -15.39 4.37
N GLN A 167 3.85 -16.26 3.60
CA GLN A 167 3.91 -16.11 2.15
C GLN A 167 2.67 -16.74 1.50
N ILE A 168 1.95 -15.94 0.73
CA ILE A 168 0.83 -16.40 -0.08
C ILE A 168 1.37 -16.83 -1.44
N ASN A 169 1.28 -18.13 -1.75
CA ASN A 169 1.70 -18.64 -3.05
C ASN A 169 0.74 -18.17 -4.16
N PRO A 170 1.20 -18.15 -5.43
CA PRO A 170 0.35 -17.80 -6.57
C PRO A 170 -0.96 -18.56 -6.58
N GLY A 171 -2.07 -17.84 -6.69
CA GLY A 171 -3.43 -18.37 -6.71
C GLY A 171 -4.04 -18.68 -5.34
N ASN A 172 -3.26 -18.75 -4.27
CA ASN A 172 -3.76 -18.95 -2.91
C ASN A 172 -4.32 -17.65 -2.33
N ALA A 173 -5.17 -17.80 -1.31
CA ALA A 173 -5.71 -16.71 -0.51
C ALA A 173 -5.44 -16.93 0.98
N LEU A 174 -5.41 -15.84 1.74
CA LEU A 174 -5.29 -15.77 3.18
C LEU A 174 -6.36 -14.83 3.71
N ASP A 175 -7.08 -15.22 4.74
CA ASP A 175 -7.99 -14.33 5.47
C ASP A 175 -7.26 -13.72 6.66
N THR A 176 -7.40 -12.41 6.84
CA THR A 176 -6.71 -11.67 7.89
C THR A 176 -7.60 -10.56 8.44
N THR A 177 -7.37 -10.17 9.71
CA THR A 177 -8.05 -9.03 10.32
C THR A 177 -7.02 -7.95 10.67
N VAL A 178 -7.19 -6.77 10.11
CA VAL A 178 -6.41 -5.58 10.45
C VAL A 178 -7.14 -4.74 11.49
N VAL A 179 -6.39 -4.19 12.45
CA VAL A 179 -6.92 -3.44 13.60
C VAL A 179 -6.46 -2.01 13.54
N PHE A 180 -7.37 -1.08 13.78
CA PHE A 180 -7.10 0.37 13.80
C PHE A 180 -7.51 0.92 15.15
N ASP A 181 -6.60 1.64 15.84
CA ASP A 181 -6.94 2.42 17.05
C ASP A 181 -7.46 3.79 16.62
N VAL A 182 -8.72 4.08 16.92
CA VAL A 182 -9.41 5.29 16.49
C VAL A 182 -10.05 6.00 17.69
N PRO A 183 -10.30 7.31 17.65
CA PRO A 183 -11.05 8.00 18.68
C PRO A 183 -12.43 7.36 18.88
N VAL A 184 -12.90 7.32 20.14
CA VAL A 184 -14.22 6.79 20.48
C VAL A 184 -15.32 7.49 19.68
N GLY A 185 -16.21 6.72 19.06
CA GLY A 185 -17.30 7.22 18.23
C GLY A 185 -16.90 7.56 16.80
N THR A 186 -15.70 7.18 16.36
CA THR A 186 -15.30 7.27 14.94
C THR A 186 -16.21 6.39 14.09
N VAL A 187 -16.70 6.95 12.98
CA VAL A 187 -17.53 6.22 12.03
C VAL A 187 -16.70 5.87 10.81
N PRO A 188 -16.23 4.60 10.68
CA PRO A 188 -15.48 4.14 9.50
C PRO A 188 -16.28 4.35 8.22
N ALA A 189 -15.65 4.90 7.18
CA ALA A 189 -16.26 5.12 5.88
C ALA A 189 -15.65 4.23 4.81
N GLU A 190 -14.34 4.13 4.77
CA GLU A 190 -13.57 3.49 3.72
C GLU A 190 -12.33 2.81 4.29
N ILE A 191 -11.86 1.80 3.58
CA ILE A 191 -10.52 1.22 3.78
C ILE A 191 -9.73 1.32 2.49
N GLU A 192 -8.50 1.80 2.57
CA GLU A 192 -7.54 1.85 1.47
C GLU A 192 -6.58 0.66 1.62
N LEU A 193 -6.59 -0.22 0.62
CA LEU A 193 -5.87 -1.50 0.61
C LEU A 193 -4.68 -1.41 -0.34
N HIS A 194 -3.51 -1.75 0.18
CA HIS A 194 -2.24 -1.64 -0.52
C HIS A 194 -1.53 -2.99 -0.66
N ASP A 195 -0.99 -3.27 -1.84
CA ASP A 195 -0.01 -4.35 -2.08
C ASP A 195 1.29 -4.12 -1.27
N SER A 196 1.71 -2.88 -1.18
CA SER A 196 2.92 -2.46 -0.48
C SER A 196 2.85 -0.98 -0.13
N ALA A 197 3.72 -0.50 0.76
CA ALA A 197 3.83 0.91 1.15
C ALA A 197 4.05 1.88 -0.03
N PHE A 198 4.39 1.38 -1.22
CA PHE A 198 4.67 2.19 -2.43
C PHE A 198 3.64 1.97 -3.54
N SER A 199 2.65 1.13 -3.35
CA SER A 199 1.57 0.94 -4.34
C SER A 199 0.58 2.11 -4.32
N GLY A 200 -0.24 2.21 -5.37
CA GLY A 200 -1.26 3.25 -5.45
C GLY A 200 -2.43 3.04 -4.51
N GLY A 201 -2.62 1.81 -4.05
CA GLY A 201 -3.77 1.42 -3.24
C GLY A 201 -5.09 1.34 -4.02
N THR A 202 -6.07 0.74 -3.38
CA THR A 202 -7.45 0.68 -3.86
C THR A 202 -8.41 0.86 -2.69
N THR A 203 -9.51 1.59 -2.89
CA THR A 203 -10.42 1.96 -1.81
C THR A 203 -11.69 1.13 -1.86
N VAL A 204 -12.16 0.68 -0.70
CA VAL A 204 -13.42 -0.05 -0.52
C VAL A 204 -14.29 0.69 0.49
N ALA A 205 -15.55 0.94 0.14
CA ALA A 205 -16.54 1.51 1.05
C ALA A 205 -16.94 0.48 2.12
N LEU A 206 -17.01 0.92 3.37
CA LEU A 206 -17.36 0.10 4.54
C LEU A 206 -18.84 0.26 4.96
N ARG A 207 -19.62 0.97 4.15
CA ARG A 207 -21.05 1.27 4.39
C ARG A 207 -21.85 1.03 3.14
#